data_8d6c2f7848c30c216fab75bae0aba663
#
_entry.id   8d6c2f7848c30c216fab75bae0aba663
#
_cell.length_a   1.000
_cell.length_b   1.000
_cell.length_c   1.000
_cell.angle_alpha   90.00
_cell.angle_beta   90.00
_cell.angle_gamma   90.00
#
_symmetry.space_group_name_H-M   'P 1'
#
loop_
_entity.id
_entity.type
_entity.pdbx_description
1 polymer ?
#
loop_
_entity_poly.entity_id
_entity_poly.type
_entity_poly.pdbx_seq_one_letter_code
_entity_poly.pdbx_strand_id
1 'polypeptide(L)'
;DITKVSSYKILENGTLEHMNTIDIGGKNPVFITVDKTNSYVVVAALQGGAVYVIRQNEDGALGEIVHTTHLEGKKEGTISFAHQCIWDQKKEYLFVVTQGRLQGYGQVKVFRFDAENGTLTETDTYRSREYDEPRHVSIHPNNRYVYLINEKGNKMTYLQFDDVNGKLTAMQNLPSLPATYTGEGQASASLLDKEGKILIGSNRIHESIVVYRIDQNTGYMTELGYYPS
;
A
#
# COMPACT_ATOMS: atom_id res chain seq x y z
N ASP A 1 0.00 13.53 18.99
CA ASP A 1 -0.32 12.46 18.02
C ASP A 1 -1.04 13.08 16.81
N ILE A 2 -0.60 12.74 15.59
CA ILE A 2 -1.23 13.21 14.35
C ILE A 2 -2.43 12.30 14.10
N THR A 3 -3.65 12.88 14.12
CA THR A 3 -4.91 12.14 13.88
C THR A 3 -5.74 12.78 12.77
N LYS A 4 -5.17 13.77 12.04
CA LYS A 4 -5.93 14.67 11.19
C LYS A 4 -5.58 14.49 9.71
N VAL A 5 -6.57 14.74 8.87
CA VAL A 5 -6.46 14.81 7.40
C VAL A 5 -7.02 16.15 6.96
N SER A 6 -6.32 16.82 6.04
CA SER A 6 -6.72 18.15 5.53
C SER A 6 -6.87 18.11 4.02
N SER A 7 -7.81 18.86 3.49
CA SER A 7 -7.96 19.14 2.07
C SER A 7 -7.52 20.56 1.73
N TYR A 8 -7.01 20.72 0.51
CA TYR A 8 -6.53 21.98 -0.02
C TYR A 8 -6.97 22.14 -1.47
N LYS A 9 -7.35 23.35 -1.82
CA LYS A 9 -7.57 23.74 -3.20
C LYS A 9 -6.28 24.21 -3.83
N ILE A 10 -5.96 23.72 -5.02
CA ILE A 10 -4.83 24.21 -5.81
C ILE A 10 -5.29 25.45 -6.58
N LEU A 11 -4.71 26.59 -6.31
CA LEU A 11 -5.02 27.86 -6.99
C LEU A 11 -4.29 27.95 -8.33
N GLU A 12 -4.74 28.87 -9.22
CA GLU A 12 -4.14 29.07 -10.56
C GLU A 12 -2.64 29.37 -10.54
N ASN A 13 -2.17 30.03 -9.48
CA ASN A 13 -0.75 30.31 -9.28
C ASN A 13 0.07 29.15 -8.69
N GLY A 14 -0.57 27.98 -8.48
CA GLY A 14 0.06 26.78 -7.91
C GLY A 14 0.17 26.77 -6.38
N THR A 15 -0.32 27.79 -5.68
CA THR A 15 -0.37 27.78 -4.21
C THR A 15 -1.57 26.99 -3.70
N LEU A 16 -1.52 26.60 -2.42
CA LEU A 16 -2.55 25.82 -1.75
C LEU A 16 -3.39 26.71 -0.82
N GLU A 17 -4.71 26.64 -0.96
CA GLU A 17 -5.67 27.22 -0.04
C GLU A 17 -6.28 26.12 0.82
N HIS A 18 -6.18 26.25 2.16
CA HIS A 18 -6.76 25.29 3.07
C HIS A 18 -8.29 25.33 3.01
N MET A 19 -8.91 24.16 2.81
CA MET A 19 -10.38 24.05 2.76
C MET A 19 -10.92 23.62 4.11
N ASN A 20 -10.57 22.43 4.57
CA ASN A 20 -10.95 21.94 5.88
C ASN A 20 -9.99 20.87 6.41
N THR A 21 -10.18 20.54 7.70
CA THR A 21 -9.45 19.48 8.39
C THR A 21 -10.44 18.68 9.21
N ILE A 22 -10.36 17.35 9.10
CA ILE A 22 -11.13 16.43 9.93
C ILE A 22 -10.21 15.60 10.82
N ASP A 23 -10.70 15.22 12.00
CA ASP A 23 -10.04 14.25 12.87
C ASP A 23 -10.60 12.86 12.58
N ILE A 24 -9.73 11.94 12.17
CA ILE A 24 -10.12 10.56 11.86
C ILE A 24 -10.12 9.64 13.09
N GLY A 25 -9.70 10.14 14.26
CA GLY A 25 -9.57 9.36 15.50
C GLY A 25 -8.45 8.31 15.48
N GLY A 26 -7.85 8.05 14.32
CA GLY A 26 -6.77 7.08 14.13
C GLY A 26 -5.40 7.74 14.23
N LYS A 27 -4.41 7.01 14.79
CA LYS A 27 -3.06 7.54 14.96
C LYS A 27 -2.19 7.34 13.72
N ASN A 28 -1.46 8.39 13.36
CA ASN A 28 -0.43 8.39 12.33
C ASN A 28 -0.97 7.97 10.96
N PRO A 29 -1.79 8.79 10.29
CA PRO A 29 -2.16 8.58 8.89
C PRO A 29 -0.91 8.70 8.02
N VAL A 30 -0.58 7.64 7.28
CA VAL A 30 0.68 7.52 6.51
C VAL A 30 0.47 7.36 5.01
N PHE A 31 -0.74 7.03 4.60
CA PHE A 31 -1.06 6.88 3.18
C PHE A 31 -2.47 7.35 2.89
N ILE A 32 -2.64 7.98 1.73
CA ILE A 32 -3.93 8.51 1.27
C ILE A 32 -4.10 8.19 -0.21
N THR A 33 -5.32 7.87 -0.61
CA THR A 33 -5.70 7.65 -2.01
C THR A 33 -7.14 8.06 -2.24
N VAL A 34 -7.54 8.27 -3.49
CA VAL A 34 -8.90 8.64 -3.88
C VAL A 34 -9.49 7.61 -4.84
N ASP A 35 -10.80 7.40 -4.75
CA ASP A 35 -11.53 6.50 -5.63
C ASP A 35 -11.57 7.00 -7.09
N LYS A 36 -12.24 6.26 -7.97
CA LYS A 36 -12.31 6.58 -9.41
C LYS A 36 -13.05 7.88 -9.71
N THR A 37 -14.04 8.21 -8.90
CA THR A 37 -14.95 9.35 -9.12
C THR A 37 -14.58 10.58 -8.31
N ASN A 38 -13.53 10.49 -7.44
CA ASN A 38 -13.19 11.49 -6.45
C ASN A 38 -14.33 11.75 -5.43
N SER A 39 -15.19 10.76 -5.19
CA SER A 39 -16.26 10.84 -4.21
C SER A 39 -15.81 10.39 -2.82
N TYR A 40 -14.69 9.66 -2.74
CA TYR A 40 -14.17 9.12 -1.50
C TYR A 40 -12.66 9.23 -1.43
N VAL A 41 -12.20 9.60 -0.25
CA VAL A 41 -10.80 9.59 0.15
C VAL A 41 -10.57 8.42 1.10
N VAL A 42 -9.57 7.59 0.85
CA VAL A 42 -9.21 6.46 1.70
C VAL A 42 -7.89 6.72 2.37
N VAL A 43 -7.83 6.50 3.68
CA VAL A 43 -6.65 6.80 4.52
C VAL A 43 -6.25 5.57 5.31
N ALA A 44 -4.98 5.20 5.23
CA ALA A 44 -4.37 4.19 6.10
C ALA A 44 -3.71 4.85 7.31
N ALA A 45 -4.14 4.48 8.52
CA ALA A 45 -3.58 4.96 9.78
C ALA A 45 -2.71 3.88 10.42
N LEU A 46 -1.39 4.09 10.37
CA LEU A 46 -0.39 3.10 10.74
C LEU A 46 -0.54 2.65 12.20
N GLN A 47 -0.44 3.58 13.13
CA GLN A 47 -0.53 3.31 14.57
C GLN A 47 -1.98 3.20 15.08
N GLY A 48 -2.95 3.57 14.24
CA GLY A 48 -4.36 3.35 14.49
C GLY A 48 -4.82 1.94 14.13
N GLY A 49 -4.04 1.22 13.30
CA GLY A 49 -4.39 -0.12 12.82
C GLY A 49 -5.74 -0.12 12.10
N ALA A 50 -5.99 0.87 11.26
CA ALA A 50 -7.28 1.02 10.58
C ALA A 50 -7.14 1.69 9.21
N VAL A 51 -8.17 1.48 8.39
CA VAL A 51 -8.39 2.19 7.13
C VAL A 51 -9.73 2.91 7.22
N TYR A 52 -9.74 4.18 6.85
CA TYR A 52 -10.91 5.05 6.88
C TYR A 52 -11.32 5.42 5.46
N VAL A 53 -12.61 5.32 5.15
CA VAL A 53 -13.21 5.86 3.93
C VAL A 53 -13.98 7.12 4.30
N ILE A 54 -13.58 8.22 3.69
CA ILE A 54 -14.09 9.56 3.98
C ILE A 54 -14.81 10.06 2.72
N ARG A 55 -16.03 10.54 2.85
CA ARG A 55 -16.73 11.19 1.75
C ARG A 55 -16.01 12.46 1.33
N GLN A 56 -15.85 12.68 0.04
CA GLN A 56 -15.41 13.97 -0.49
C GLN A 56 -16.64 14.72 -1.01
N ASN A 57 -16.80 15.97 -0.57
CA ASN A 57 -17.88 16.85 -1.02
C ASN A 57 -17.61 17.36 -2.45
N GLU A 58 -18.63 17.85 -3.14
CA GLU A 58 -18.52 18.35 -4.51
C GLU A 58 -17.51 19.50 -4.67
N ASP A 59 -17.31 20.30 -3.62
CA ASP A 59 -16.33 21.38 -3.58
C ASP A 59 -14.88 20.90 -3.32
N GLY A 60 -14.70 19.60 -3.02
CA GLY A 60 -13.42 18.98 -2.69
C GLY A 60 -13.07 18.96 -1.20
N ALA A 61 -13.93 19.53 -0.33
CA ALA A 61 -13.74 19.42 1.12
C ALA A 61 -13.98 17.99 1.61
N LEU A 62 -13.32 17.61 2.71
CA LEU A 62 -13.55 16.33 3.37
C LEU A 62 -14.88 16.35 4.14
N GLY A 63 -15.70 15.35 3.92
CA GLY A 63 -16.97 15.12 4.61
C GLY A 63 -16.83 14.16 5.78
N GLU A 64 -17.89 13.36 5.99
CA GLU A 64 -17.96 12.36 7.05
C GLU A 64 -17.13 11.11 6.77
N ILE A 65 -16.70 10.41 7.80
CA ILE A 65 -16.17 9.05 7.70
C ILE A 65 -17.35 8.10 7.51
N VAL A 66 -17.46 7.51 6.32
CA VAL A 66 -18.58 6.61 5.98
C VAL A 66 -18.28 5.14 6.30
N HIS A 67 -17.00 4.77 6.39
CA HIS A 67 -16.60 3.40 6.71
C HIS A 67 -15.25 3.37 7.41
N THR A 68 -15.11 2.45 8.36
CA THR A 68 -13.84 2.16 9.05
C THR A 68 -13.61 0.65 9.08
N THR A 69 -12.45 0.23 8.60
CA THR A 69 -11.99 -1.16 8.73
C THR A 69 -10.89 -1.22 9.79
N HIS A 70 -11.14 -1.87 10.91
CA HIS A 70 -10.13 -2.17 11.93
C HIS A 70 -9.31 -3.39 11.53
N LEU A 71 -8.01 -3.32 11.75
CA LEU A 71 -7.03 -4.33 11.37
C LEU A 71 -6.48 -4.98 12.65
N GLU A 72 -7.18 -6.01 13.10
CA GLU A 72 -6.86 -6.72 14.33
C GLU A 72 -5.46 -7.34 14.31
N GLY A 73 -4.82 -7.37 15.47
CA GLY A 73 -3.54 -8.02 15.68
C GLY A 73 -3.67 -9.47 16.15
N LYS A 74 -2.56 -10.04 16.63
CA LYS A 74 -2.46 -11.44 17.07
C LYS A 74 -3.17 -11.72 18.40
N LYS A 75 -3.38 -10.70 19.21
CA LYS A 75 -4.01 -10.78 20.52
C LYS A 75 -5.06 -9.70 20.65
N GLU A 76 -6.01 -9.91 21.53
CA GLU A 76 -7.01 -8.92 21.88
C GLU A 76 -6.36 -7.57 22.24
N GLY A 77 -6.89 -6.48 21.71
CA GLY A 77 -6.37 -5.12 21.91
C GLY A 77 -5.08 -4.79 21.16
N THR A 78 -4.53 -5.73 20.35
CA THR A 78 -3.41 -5.44 19.45
C THR A 78 -3.88 -5.20 18.03
N ILE A 79 -3.05 -4.56 17.21
CA ILE A 79 -3.37 -4.15 15.85
C ILE A 79 -2.35 -4.67 14.84
N SER A 80 -2.77 -4.73 13.57
CA SER A 80 -1.89 -4.81 12.41
C SER A 80 -1.73 -3.40 11.83
N PHE A 81 -0.49 -2.98 11.56
CA PHE A 81 -0.12 -1.60 11.28
C PHE A 81 -0.32 -1.27 9.79
N ALA A 82 -1.42 -0.57 9.45
CA ALA A 82 -1.72 -0.17 8.07
C ALA A 82 -0.67 0.79 7.52
N HIS A 83 0.14 0.36 6.56
CA HIS A 83 1.22 1.17 5.99
C HIS A 83 0.86 1.76 4.63
N GLN A 84 0.04 1.09 3.84
CA GLN A 84 -0.41 1.57 2.55
C GLN A 84 -1.86 1.14 2.30
N CYS A 85 -2.63 2.01 1.61
CA CYS A 85 -3.88 1.65 0.94
C CYS A 85 -3.82 2.16 -0.50
N ILE A 86 -3.96 1.27 -1.48
CA ILE A 86 -3.82 1.61 -2.89
C ILE A 86 -4.84 0.85 -3.73
N TRP A 87 -5.38 1.52 -4.74
CA TRP A 87 -6.34 0.94 -5.67
C TRP A 87 -5.67 0.04 -6.71
N ASP A 88 -6.40 -1.00 -7.14
CA ASP A 88 -6.10 -1.68 -8.38
C ASP A 88 -6.26 -0.72 -9.58
N GLN A 89 -5.84 -1.13 -10.78
CA GLN A 89 -5.88 -0.26 -11.97
C GLN A 89 -7.30 0.14 -12.38
N LYS A 90 -8.30 -0.69 -12.04
CA LYS A 90 -9.72 -0.42 -12.33
C LYS A 90 -10.41 0.41 -11.26
N LYS A 91 -9.77 0.54 -10.08
CA LYS A 91 -10.31 1.12 -8.84
C LYS A 91 -11.59 0.43 -8.36
N GLU A 92 -11.62 -0.90 -8.51
CA GLU A 92 -12.67 -1.78 -8.00
C GLU A 92 -12.25 -2.50 -6.72
N TYR A 93 -10.93 -2.67 -6.52
CA TYR A 93 -10.33 -3.28 -5.34
C TYR A 93 -9.31 -2.36 -4.68
N LEU A 94 -9.36 -2.35 -3.36
CA LEU A 94 -8.38 -1.67 -2.52
C LEU A 94 -7.43 -2.71 -1.91
N PHE A 95 -6.13 -2.51 -2.09
CA PHE A 95 -5.10 -3.25 -1.39
C PHE A 95 -4.69 -2.51 -0.14
N VAL A 96 -4.71 -3.19 0.99
CA VAL A 96 -4.25 -2.67 2.29
C VAL A 96 -3.06 -3.48 2.74
N VAL A 97 -1.91 -2.83 2.88
CA VAL A 97 -0.66 -3.46 3.30
C VAL A 97 -0.43 -3.19 4.77
N THR A 98 -0.22 -4.26 5.55
CA THR A 98 0.00 -4.16 6.99
C THR A 98 1.36 -4.72 7.40
N GLN A 99 2.00 -4.06 8.37
CA GLN A 99 3.16 -4.55 9.10
C GLN A 99 2.70 -5.25 10.38
N GLY A 100 3.38 -6.32 10.75
CA GLY A 100 3.07 -7.08 11.95
C GLY A 100 3.66 -6.49 13.23
N ARG A 101 4.90 -6.00 13.18
CA ARG A 101 5.65 -5.41 14.29
C ARG A 101 5.53 -6.20 15.59
N LEU A 102 5.63 -7.54 15.50
CA LEU A 102 5.49 -8.52 16.60
C LEU A 102 4.05 -8.70 17.12
N GLN A 103 3.23 -7.67 17.11
CA GLN A 103 1.89 -7.67 17.71
C GLN A 103 0.76 -7.95 16.69
N GLY A 104 0.99 -7.61 15.44
CA GLY A 104 0.04 -7.76 14.35
C GLY A 104 0.45 -8.81 13.33
N TYR A 105 -0.22 -8.77 12.19
CA TYR A 105 0.04 -9.62 11.04
C TYR A 105 0.64 -8.81 9.90
N GLY A 106 1.73 -9.32 9.29
CA GLY A 106 2.24 -8.83 8.03
C GLY A 106 1.38 -9.38 6.88
N GLN A 107 0.60 -8.51 6.21
CA GLN A 107 -0.41 -8.95 5.25
C GLN A 107 -0.54 -7.97 4.09
N VAL A 108 -1.09 -8.49 2.98
CA VAL A 108 -1.77 -7.70 1.95
C VAL A 108 -3.22 -8.15 1.94
N LYS A 109 -4.12 -7.30 2.37
CA LYS A 109 -5.56 -7.53 2.33
C LYS A 109 -6.14 -6.91 1.06
N VAL A 110 -7.08 -7.61 0.45
CA VAL A 110 -7.81 -7.14 -0.73
C VAL A 110 -9.25 -6.92 -0.34
N PHE A 111 -9.77 -5.74 -0.65
CA PHE A 111 -11.15 -5.39 -0.39
C PHE A 111 -11.84 -5.00 -1.69
N ARG A 112 -13.03 -5.53 -1.94
CA ARG A 112 -13.92 -5.00 -2.96
C ARG A 112 -14.54 -3.70 -2.44
N PHE A 113 -14.56 -2.68 -3.29
CA PHE A 113 -15.14 -1.39 -2.97
C PHE A 113 -16.56 -1.26 -3.52
N ASP A 114 -17.47 -0.86 -2.67
CA ASP A 114 -18.81 -0.41 -3.04
C ASP A 114 -18.79 1.12 -3.21
N ALA A 115 -18.78 1.58 -4.45
CA ALA A 115 -18.71 3.00 -4.78
C ALA A 115 -20.02 3.75 -4.49
N GLU A 116 -21.16 3.08 -4.32
CA GLU A 116 -22.43 3.69 -3.97
C GLU A 116 -22.44 4.08 -2.48
N ASN A 117 -21.98 3.19 -1.62
CA ASN A 117 -22.06 3.34 -0.16
C ASN A 117 -20.72 3.72 0.49
N GLY A 118 -19.61 3.66 -0.26
CA GLY A 118 -18.26 3.92 0.26
C GLY A 118 -17.76 2.84 1.21
N THR A 119 -18.20 1.57 1.05
CA THR A 119 -17.86 0.48 1.95
C THR A 119 -16.83 -0.48 1.36
N LEU A 120 -16.08 -1.15 2.24
CA LEU A 120 -15.05 -2.13 1.91
C LEU A 120 -15.47 -3.52 2.40
N THR A 121 -15.42 -4.53 1.50
CA THR A 121 -15.68 -5.94 1.83
C THR A 121 -14.43 -6.74 1.51
N GLU A 122 -13.84 -7.38 2.51
CA GLU A 122 -12.64 -8.22 2.34
C GLU A 122 -12.94 -9.41 1.43
N THR A 123 -12.08 -9.62 0.42
CA THR A 123 -12.18 -10.73 -0.54
C THR A 123 -11.04 -11.72 -0.38
N ASP A 124 -9.86 -11.25 0.07
CA ASP A 124 -8.70 -12.10 0.29
C ASP A 124 -7.67 -11.47 1.23
N THR A 125 -6.79 -12.31 1.76
CA THR A 125 -5.63 -11.91 2.55
C THR A 125 -4.42 -12.78 2.23
N TYR A 126 -3.41 -12.19 1.58
CA TYR A 126 -2.06 -12.76 1.54
C TYR A 126 -1.36 -12.51 2.87
N ARG A 127 -0.80 -13.55 3.47
CA ARG A 127 -0.02 -13.46 4.70
C ARG A 127 1.47 -13.70 4.42
N SER A 128 2.31 -12.72 4.73
CA SER A 128 3.76 -12.87 4.61
C SER A 128 4.33 -13.77 5.71
N ARG A 129 5.61 -14.11 5.59
CA ARG A 129 6.34 -14.72 6.71
C ARG A 129 6.39 -13.75 7.89
N GLU A 130 6.44 -14.30 9.08
CA GLU A 130 6.66 -13.51 10.28
C GLU A 130 7.97 -12.71 10.17
N TYR A 131 7.94 -11.48 10.62
CA TYR A 131 9.05 -10.49 10.52
C TYR A 131 9.40 -9.99 9.11
N ASP A 132 8.68 -10.34 8.07
CA ASP A 132 8.90 -9.77 6.73
C ASP A 132 8.57 -8.28 6.67
N GLU A 133 7.58 -7.84 7.44
CA GLU A 133 7.10 -6.46 7.50
C GLU A 133 6.72 -5.92 6.10
N PRO A 134 5.63 -6.42 5.50
CA PRO A 134 5.09 -5.87 4.25
C PRO A 134 4.90 -4.36 4.33
N ARG A 135 5.32 -3.62 3.30
CA ARG A 135 5.31 -2.15 3.39
C ARG A 135 4.53 -1.48 2.28
N HIS A 136 4.92 -1.69 1.03
CA HIS A 136 4.24 -1.14 -0.14
C HIS A 136 4.03 -2.20 -1.21
N VAL A 137 2.94 -2.06 -1.97
CA VAL A 137 2.72 -2.79 -3.22
C VAL A 137 2.77 -1.83 -4.41
N SER A 138 3.26 -2.35 -5.54
CA SER A 138 3.18 -1.71 -6.85
C SER A 138 2.34 -2.60 -7.75
N ILE A 139 1.30 -2.03 -8.38
CA ILE A 139 0.35 -2.77 -9.21
C ILE A 139 0.67 -2.53 -10.67
N HIS A 140 0.90 -3.62 -11.40
CA HIS A 140 1.24 -3.59 -12.81
C HIS A 140 0.07 -3.04 -13.65
N PRO A 141 0.35 -2.31 -14.78
CA PRO A 141 -0.70 -1.76 -15.64
C PRO A 141 -1.71 -2.77 -16.18
N ASN A 142 -1.32 -4.05 -16.31
CA ASN A 142 -2.26 -5.10 -16.75
C ASN A 142 -3.25 -5.58 -15.67
N ASN A 143 -3.19 -5.02 -14.46
CA ASN A 143 -4.02 -5.34 -13.29
C ASN A 143 -3.90 -6.79 -12.78
N ARG A 144 -2.90 -7.58 -13.21
CA ARG A 144 -2.75 -8.99 -12.81
C ARG A 144 -1.51 -9.27 -11.98
N TYR A 145 -0.51 -8.37 -12.01
CA TYR A 145 0.74 -8.57 -11.26
C TYR A 145 0.88 -7.51 -10.19
N VAL A 146 1.15 -7.95 -8.98
CA VAL A 146 1.32 -7.09 -7.79
C VAL A 146 2.67 -7.41 -7.15
N TYR A 147 3.48 -6.39 -6.91
CA TYR A 147 4.82 -6.54 -6.34
C TYR A 147 4.87 -5.90 -4.97
N LEU A 148 5.11 -6.72 -3.96
CA LEU A 148 5.16 -6.34 -2.56
C LEU A 148 6.62 -6.19 -2.11
N ILE A 149 7.00 -5.01 -1.63
CA ILE A 149 8.28 -4.83 -0.94
C ILE A 149 8.10 -5.09 0.56
N ASN A 150 8.98 -5.93 1.12
CA ASN A 150 8.98 -6.31 2.53
C ASN A 150 10.13 -5.63 3.25
N GLU A 151 9.81 -4.76 4.22
CA GLU A 151 10.77 -3.86 4.87
C GLU A 151 11.88 -4.62 5.60
N LYS A 152 11.52 -5.52 6.50
CA LYS A 152 12.46 -6.30 7.31
C LYS A 152 12.90 -7.59 6.62
N GLY A 153 12.04 -8.14 5.79
CA GLY A 153 12.37 -9.29 4.95
C GLY A 153 13.37 -8.99 3.84
N ASN A 154 13.63 -7.71 3.54
CA ASN A 154 14.57 -7.27 2.50
C ASN A 154 14.38 -8.03 1.20
N LYS A 155 13.13 -8.10 0.74
CA LYS A 155 12.77 -8.84 -0.46
C LYS A 155 11.58 -8.22 -1.19
N MET A 156 11.52 -8.50 -2.48
CA MET A 156 10.37 -8.25 -3.34
C MET A 156 9.60 -9.56 -3.53
N THR A 157 8.29 -9.53 -3.29
CA THR A 157 7.37 -10.67 -3.50
C THR A 157 6.47 -10.35 -4.68
N TYR A 158 6.45 -11.20 -5.69
CA TYR A 158 5.44 -11.16 -6.75
C TYR A 158 4.20 -11.95 -6.32
N LEU A 159 3.06 -11.29 -6.38
CA LEU A 159 1.73 -11.85 -6.16
C LEU A 159 0.93 -11.74 -7.46
N GLN A 160 0.36 -12.85 -7.94
CA GLN A 160 -0.61 -12.81 -9.03
C GLN A 160 -1.97 -12.42 -8.47
N PHE A 161 -2.62 -11.47 -9.12
CA PHE A 161 -3.94 -10.98 -8.76
C PHE A 161 -5.01 -11.46 -9.75
N ASP A 162 -6.04 -12.11 -9.22
CA ASP A 162 -7.28 -12.41 -9.92
C ASP A 162 -8.25 -11.24 -9.72
N ASP A 163 -8.33 -10.36 -10.70
CA ASP A 163 -9.13 -9.14 -10.64
C ASP A 163 -10.65 -9.36 -10.86
N VAL A 164 -11.07 -10.60 -11.03
CA VAL A 164 -12.49 -10.99 -11.05
C VAL A 164 -12.97 -11.34 -9.64
N ASN A 165 -12.17 -12.14 -8.93
CA ASN A 165 -12.53 -12.67 -7.61
C ASN A 165 -11.84 -11.94 -6.44
N GLY A 166 -10.91 -11.02 -6.74
CA GLY A 166 -10.15 -10.27 -5.75
C GLY A 166 -9.19 -11.14 -4.95
N LYS A 167 -8.50 -12.09 -5.60
CA LYS A 167 -7.64 -13.10 -4.95
C LYS A 167 -6.16 -12.90 -5.27
N LEU A 168 -5.29 -13.20 -4.29
CA LEU A 168 -3.84 -13.15 -4.43
C LEU A 168 -3.21 -14.54 -4.36
N THR A 169 -2.28 -14.81 -5.27
CA THR A 169 -1.46 -16.03 -5.25
C THR A 169 0.01 -15.66 -5.28
N ALA A 170 0.80 -16.11 -4.29
CA ALA A 170 2.24 -15.85 -4.25
C ALA A 170 2.98 -16.67 -5.31
N MET A 171 3.79 -15.99 -6.13
CA MET A 171 4.47 -16.60 -7.30
C MET A 171 5.99 -16.62 -7.15
N GLN A 172 6.61 -15.52 -6.63
CA GLN A 172 8.07 -15.40 -6.58
C GLN A 172 8.51 -14.52 -5.41
N ASN A 173 9.69 -14.82 -4.87
CA ASN A 173 10.41 -13.94 -3.96
C ASN A 173 11.82 -13.73 -4.47
N LEU A 174 12.29 -12.48 -4.54
CA LEU A 174 13.67 -12.12 -4.82
C LEU A 174 14.22 -11.20 -3.72
N PRO A 175 15.52 -11.30 -3.37
CA PRO A 175 16.13 -10.40 -2.40
C PRO A 175 16.14 -8.95 -2.93
N SER A 176 16.03 -7.97 -2.04
CA SER A 176 16.21 -6.55 -2.37
C SER A 176 17.63 -6.07 -2.06
N LEU A 177 18.47 -6.91 -1.45
CA LEU A 177 19.87 -6.64 -1.09
C LEU A 177 20.79 -7.59 -1.84
N PRO A 178 22.03 -7.18 -2.17
CA PRO A 178 23.02 -8.06 -2.79
C PRO A 178 23.31 -9.28 -1.92
N ALA A 179 23.48 -10.45 -2.53
CA ALA A 179 23.80 -11.70 -1.81
C ALA A 179 25.12 -11.64 -1.03
N THR A 180 26.02 -10.73 -1.41
CA THR A 180 27.30 -10.49 -0.72
C THR A 180 27.20 -9.54 0.48
N TYR A 181 26.06 -8.88 0.67
CA TYR A 181 25.85 -7.98 1.78
C TYR A 181 25.37 -8.74 3.01
N THR A 182 26.09 -8.61 4.11
CA THR A 182 25.82 -9.33 5.38
C THR A 182 25.35 -8.41 6.51
N GLY A 183 25.20 -7.10 6.22
CA GLY A 183 24.72 -6.11 7.18
C GLY A 183 23.20 -6.13 7.36
N GLU A 184 22.72 -5.28 8.24
CA GLU A 184 21.28 -5.04 8.41
C GLU A 184 20.69 -4.34 7.18
N GLY A 185 19.40 -4.54 6.95
CA GLY A 185 18.68 -3.93 5.86
C GLY A 185 17.27 -3.49 6.26
N GLN A 186 16.80 -2.50 5.56
CA GLN A 186 15.42 -2.04 5.63
C GLN A 186 14.97 -1.57 4.24
N ALA A 187 14.29 -2.45 3.52
CA ALA A 187 13.66 -2.04 2.27
C ALA A 187 12.56 -1.00 2.55
N SER A 188 12.26 -0.15 1.58
CA SER A 188 11.35 0.97 1.80
C SER A 188 10.27 1.07 0.71
N ALA A 189 10.49 1.85 -0.32
CA ALA A 189 9.52 2.09 -1.38
C ALA A 189 9.75 1.17 -2.57
N SER A 190 8.69 0.89 -3.32
CA SER A 190 8.77 0.27 -4.63
C SER A 190 7.99 1.10 -5.65
N LEU A 191 8.46 1.10 -6.89
CA LEU A 191 7.84 1.81 -7.99
C LEU A 191 8.00 1.02 -9.29
N LEU A 192 6.93 0.92 -10.06
CA LEU A 192 6.93 0.45 -11.44
C LEU A 192 7.01 1.62 -12.41
N ASP A 193 7.70 1.44 -13.53
CA ASP A 193 7.58 2.36 -14.65
C ASP A 193 6.17 2.28 -15.29
N LYS A 194 5.84 3.26 -16.12
CA LYS A 194 4.49 3.36 -16.73
C LYS A 194 4.11 2.15 -17.57
N GLU A 195 5.10 1.47 -18.14
CA GLU A 195 4.91 0.31 -19.02
C GLU A 195 4.90 -1.01 -18.22
N GLY A 196 5.22 -0.98 -16.94
CA GLY A 196 5.34 -2.16 -16.09
C GLY A 196 6.57 -3.03 -16.39
N LYS A 197 7.55 -2.51 -17.14
CA LYS A 197 8.74 -3.27 -17.55
C LYS A 197 9.83 -3.30 -16.49
N ILE A 198 9.96 -2.21 -15.74
CA ILE A 198 11.00 -2.02 -14.73
C ILE A 198 10.34 -1.78 -13.37
N LEU A 199 10.74 -2.57 -12.39
CA LEU A 199 10.39 -2.40 -10.99
C LEU A 199 11.66 -2.01 -10.22
N ILE A 200 11.56 -0.97 -9.41
CA ILE A 200 12.65 -0.57 -8.51
C ILE A 200 12.21 -0.71 -7.05
N GLY A 201 13.16 -1.01 -6.19
CA GLY A 201 12.98 -1.03 -4.74
C GLY A 201 14.11 -0.28 -4.05
N SER A 202 13.80 0.55 -3.06
CA SER A 202 14.82 1.27 -2.29
C SER A 202 15.16 0.54 -1.00
N ASN A 203 16.44 0.58 -0.61
CA ASN A 203 16.97 0.00 0.62
C ASN A 203 17.60 1.10 1.47
N ARG A 204 17.00 1.36 2.62
CA ARG A 204 17.63 2.16 3.69
C ARG A 204 18.76 1.35 4.32
N ILE A 205 19.66 1.93 5.06
CA ILE A 205 20.85 1.30 5.68
C ILE A 205 21.90 0.89 4.65
N HIS A 206 21.54 0.10 3.63
CA HIS A 206 22.44 -0.25 2.53
C HIS A 206 22.58 0.89 1.50
N GLU A 207 21.72 1.92 1.56
CA GLU A 207 21.75 3.12 0.70
C GLU A 207 21.81 2.76 -0.79
N SER A 208 20.87 1.91 -1.22
CA SER A 208 20.82 1.43 -2.61
C SER A 208 19.41 1.33 -3.17
N ILE A 209 19.35 1.25 -4.48
CA ILE A 209 18.17 0.91 -5.25
C ILE A 209 18.44 -0.42 -5.95
N VAL A 210 17.54 -1.39 -5.76
CA VAL A 210 17.50 -2.62 -6.54
C VAL A 210 16.61 -2.43 -7.76
N VAL A 211 17.02 -2.95 -8.91
CA VAL A 211 16.28 -2.87 -10.17
C VAL A 211 15.96 -4.26 -10.67
N TYR A 212 14.68 -4.47 -11.03
CA TYR A 212 14.21 -5.71 -11.64
C TYR A 212 13.57 -5.43 -13.00
N ARG A 213 13.80 -6.33 -13.95
CA ARG A 213 13.03 -6.42 -15.18
C ARG A 213 11.86 -7.36 -14.98
N ILE A 214 10.68 -6.97 -15.49
CA ILE A 214 9.46 -7.75 -15.44
C ILE A 214 9.21 -8.43 -16.78
N ASP A 215 9.00 -9.74 -16.77
CA ASP A 215 8.50 -10.47 -17.91
C ASP A 215 7.03 -10.13 -18.14
N GLN A 216 6.71 -9.54 -19.29
CA GLN A 216 5.38 -9.00 -19.56
C GLN A 216 4.29 -10.07 -19.75
N ASN A 217 4.68 -11.31 -20.01
CA ASN A 217 3.75 -12.42 -20.21
C ASN A 217 3.44 -13.15 -18.90
N THR A 218 4.43 -13.24 -18.01
CA THR A 218 4.36 -14.09 -16.81
C THR A 218 4.38 -13.32 -15.51
N GLY A 219 4.86 -12.07 -15.51
CA GLY A 219 5.01 -11.23 -14.31
C GLY A 219 6.25 -11.55 -13.46
N TYR A 220 7.03 -12.56 -13.82
CA TYR A 220 8.24 -12.91 -13.07
C TYR A 220 9.31 -11.82 -13.18
N MET A 221 9.99 -11.60 -12.06
CA MET A 221 11.07 -10.64 -11.93
C MET A 221 12.42 -11.28 -12.26
N THR A 222 13.29 -10.51 -12.91
CA THR A 222 14.73 -10.79 -13.06
C THR A 222 15.51 -9.61 -12.50
N GLU A 223 16.38 -9.84 -11.53
CA GLU A 223 17.26 -8.80 -11.00
C GLU A 223 18.23 -8.31 -12.07
N LEU A 224 18.37 -6.99 -12.18
CA LEU A 224 19.31 -6.32 -13.09
C LEU A 224 20.54 -5.76 -12.35
N GLY A 225 20.41 -5.50 -11.06
CA GLY A 225 21.51 -5.01 -10.23
C GLY A 225 21.10 -4.04 -9.15
N TYR A 226 22.12 -3.53 -8.45
CA TYR A 226 22.00 -2.61 -7.32
C TYR A 226 22.79 -1.33 -7.64
N TYR A 227 22.20 -0.19 -7.32
CA TYR A 227 22.76 1.13 -7.61
C TYR A 227 22.75 1.97 -6.32
N PRO A 228 23.76 2.80 -6.07
CA PRO A 228 23.72 3.74 -4.95
C PRO A 228 22.50 4.67 -5.03
N SER A 229 21.90 5.01 -3.89
CA SER A 229 20.77 5.96 -3.79
C SER A 229 21.25 7.37 -3.45
#